data_2d97421b1e2de5a3e7bc0f0fe07bb5ae
#
_entry.id   2d97421b1e2de5a3e7bc0f0fe07bb5ae
#
_cell.length_a   1.000
_cell.length_b   1.000
_cell.length_c   1.000
_cell.angle_alpha   90.00
_cell.angle_beta   90.00
_cell.angle_gamma   90.00
#
_symmetry.space_group_name_H-M   'P 1'
#
loop_
_entity.id
_entity.type
_entity.pdbx_description
1 polymer ?
#
loop_
_entity_poly.entity_id
_entity_poly.type
_entity_poly.pdbx_seq_one_letter_code
_entity_poly.pdbx_strand_id
1 'polypeptide(L)'
;ARVLAGLETPTSGLIRYNGVDLRHLNLDSVNRFRGFILDSQLSLFEGTLEENILLGRTYIPYSDVRWALRFTELEEEVDALPQGLKTHVRTPGKIFAPSHIIRILVARAILSRPQLLIFEGILHNMHPAMRETILRRLCSKEEPWSVIFVSNDPNLTPHVDRRILLN
;
A
#
# COMPACT_ATOMS: atom_id res chain seq x y z
N ALA A 1 4.30 11.42 -6.98
CA ALA A 1 3.45 10.59 -6.10
C ALA A 1 2.78 11.42 -5.01
N ARG A 2 3.52 12.21 -4.22
CA ARG A 2 3.00 12.95 -3.05
C ARG A 2 1.85 13.91 -3.39
N VAL A 3 1.95 14.63 -4.51
CA VAL A 3 0.89 15.52 -5.00
C VAL A 3 -0.37 14.72 -5.39
N LEU A 4 -0.20 13.57 -6.08
CA LEU A 4 -1.32 12.67 -6.40
C LEU A 4 -1.94 12.06 -5.13
N ALA A 5 -1.13 11.77 -4.13
CA ALA A 5 -1.61 11.32 -2.83
C ALA A 5 -2.20 12.45 -1.98
N GLY A 6 -2.26 13.70 -2.46
CA GLY A 6 -2.79 14.85 -1.72
C GLY A 6 -2.02 15.20 -0.46
N LEU A 7 -0.75 14.80 -0.37
CA LEU A 7 0.15 15.17 0.73
C LEU A 7 0.85 16.50 0.47
N GLU A 8 0.83 16.95 -0.77
CA GLU A 8 1.40 18.22 -1.21
C GLU A 8 0.46 18.87 -2.22
N THR A 9 0.44 20.21 -2.23
CA THR A 9 -0.30 20.98 -3.22
C THR A 9 0.49 21.10 -4.52
N PRO A 10 -0.15 21.02 -5.70
CA PRO A 10 0.55 21.25 -6.95
C PRO A 10 0.97 22.72 -7.06
N THR A 11 2.16 22.98 -7.61
CA THR A 11 2.66 24.35 -7.89
C THR A 11 1.85 25.06 -8.96
N SER A 12 1.24 24.30 -9.87
CA SER A 12 0.33 24.80 -10.92
C SER A 12 -0.65 23.69 -11.31
N GLY A 13 -1.77 24.08 -11.91
CA GLY A 13 -2.82 23.14 -12.29
C GLY A 13 -3.68 22.67 -11.13
N LEU A 14 -4.39 21.56 -11.31
CA LEU A 14 -5.28 21.00 -10.30
C LEU A 14 -5.36 19.47 -10.44
N ILE A 15 -5.69 18.82 -9.32
CA ILE A 15 -5.98 17.40 -9.27
C ILE A 15 -7.46 17.23 -8.96
N ARG A 16 -8.12 16.35 -9.72
CA ARG A 16 -9.51 15.98 -9.50
C ARG A 16 -9.65 14.48 -9.23
N TYR A 17 -10.40 14.15 -8.19
CA TYR A 17 -10.89 12.80 -7.93
C TYR A 17 -12.37 12.76 -8.31
N ASN A 18 -12.73 11.90 -9.27
CA ASN A 18 -14.10 11.81 -9.79
C ASN A 18 -14.70 13.18 -10.18
N GLY A 19 -13.89 14.04 -10.81
CA GLY A 19 -14.31 15.38 -11.25
C GLY A 19 -14.26 16.48 -10.18
N VAL A 20 -14.10 16.14 -8.90
CA VAL A 20 -14.01 17.09 -7.80
C VAL A 20 -12.56 17.46 -7.51
N ASP A 21 -12.27 18.77 -7.42
CA ASP A 21 -10.93 19.25 -7.07
C ASP A 21 -10.54 18.79 -5.67
N LEU A 22 -9.34 18.22 -5.56
CA LEU A 22 -8.81 17.66 -4.30
C LEU A 22 -8.81 18.68 -3.16
N ARG A 23 -8.66 19.98 -3.47
CA ARG A 23 -8.68 21.08 -2.49
C ARG A 23 -10.05 21.29 -1.84
N HIS A 24 -11.11 20.85 -2.49
CA HIS A 24 -12.50 20.94 -2.00
C HIS A 24 -12.98 19.67 -1.32
N LEU A 25 -12.14 18.62 -1.26
CA LEU A 25 -12.48 17.37 -0.61
C LEU A 25 -12.09 17.41 0.86
N ASN A 26 -12.93 16.81 1.70
CA ASN A 26 -12.57 16.52 3.07
C ASN A 26 -11.46 15.45 3.10
N LEU A 27 -10.30 15.77 3.69
CA LEU A 27 -9.13 14.90 3.72
C LEU A 27 -9.41 13.56 4.41
N ASP A 28 -10.22 13.54 5.48
CA ASP A 28 -10.59 12.30 6.18
C ASP A 28 -11.40 11.37 5.27
N SER A 29 -12.30 11.95 4.48
CA SER A 29 -13.05 11.19 3.47
C SER A 29 -12.12 10.65 2.39
N VAL A 30 -11.20 11.48 1.89
CA VAL A 30 -10.22 11.06 0.87
C VAL A 30 -9.32 9.94 1.39
N ASN A 31 -8.90 9.98 2.65
CA ASN A 31 -8.05 8.96 3.26
C ASN A 31 -8.71 7.57 3.33
N ARG A 32 -10.04 7.50 3.31
CA ARG A 32 -10.77 6.22 3.24
C ARG A 32 -10.80 5.63 1.84
N PHE A 33 -10.71 6.47 0.80
CA PHE A 33 -10.83 6.06 -0.60
C PHE A 33 -9.50 5.78 -1.28
N ARG A 34 -8.38 6.08 -0.62
CA ARG A 34 -7.04 5.86 -1.18
C ARG A 34 -6.13 5.10 -0.23
N GLY A 35 -5.30 4.24 -0.80
CA GLY A 35 -4.13 3.67 -0.16
C GLY A 35 -2.88 4.15 -0.89
N PHE A 36 -1.80 4.40 -0.18
CA PHE A 36 -0.54 4.76 -0.81
C PHE A 36 0.65 4.22 -0.04
N ILE A 37 1.73 3.97 -0.77
CA ILE A 37 3.04 3.66 -0.23
C ILE A 37 4.05 4.49 -1.01
N LEU A 38 4.78 5.34 -0.30
CA LEU A 38 5.81 6.21 -0.86
C LEU A 38 7.19 5.71 -0.43
N ASP A 39 8.18 5.86 -1.29
CA ASP A 39 9.55 5.41 -1.05
C ASP A 39 10.13 5.94 0.27
N SER A 40 9.80 7.16 0.65
CA SER A 40 10.20 7.78 1.91
C SER A 40 9.55 7.19 3.18
N GLN A 41 8.63 6.23 3.05
CA GLN A 41 7.83 5.67 4.15
C GLN A 41 7.99 4.16 4.30
N LEU A 42 9.08 3.58 3.80
CA LEU A 42 9.33 2.15 3.81
C LEU A 42 9.79 1.63 5.19
N SER A 43 9.07 1.98 6.24
CA SER A 43 9.37 1.52 7.58
C SER A 43 8.11 1.16 8.36
N LEU A 44 8.30 0.24 9.30
CA LEU A 44 7.33 -0.03 10.35
C LEU A 44 7.70 0.82 11.57
N PHE A 45 6.68 1.25 12.33
CA PHE A 45 6.90 1.91 13.60
C PHE A 45 6.96 0.90 14.75
N GLU A 46 7.52 1.31 15.88
CA GLU A 46 7.56 0.50 17.09
C GLU A 46 6.14 0.26 17.62
N GLY A 47 5.80 -1.02 17.82
CA GLY A 47 4.47 -1.46 18.20
C GLY A 47 4.20 -2.88 17.69
N THR A 48 2.99 -3.36 17.79
CA THR A 48 2.60 -4.67 17.28
C THR A 48 2.46 -4.67 15.75
N LEU A 49 2.46 -5.84 15.15
CA LEU A 49 2.12 -6.01 13.73
C LEU A 49 0.71 -5.50 13.44
N GLU A 50 -0.24 -5.80 14.33
CA GLU A 50 -1.62 -5.35 14.21
C GLU A 50 -1.71 -3.82 14.17
N GLU A 51 -1.03 -3.13 15.08
CA GLU A 51 -0.97 -1.66 15.09
C GLU A 51 -0.35 -1.12 13.81
N ASN A 52 0.71 -1.76 13.31
CA ASN A 52 1.35 -1.39 12.06
C ASN A 52 0.43 -1.56 10.85
N ILE A 53 -0.42 -2.58 10.83
CA ILE A 53 -1.38 -2.84 9.73
C ILE A 53 -2.59 -1.90 9.85
N LEU A 54 -3.15 -1.77 11.05
CA LEU A 54 -4.37 -1.00 11.29
C LEU A 54 -4.16 0.52 11.27
N LEU A 55 -3.01 1.04 11.71
CA LEU A 55 -2.75 2.49 11.86
C LEU A 55 -3.87 3.21 12.64
N GLY A 56 -4.35 2.62 13.73
CA GLY A 56 -5.41 3.17 14.55
C GLY A 56 -6.83 3.10 13.95
N ARG A 57 -7.02 2.42 12.82
CA ARG A 57 -8.34 2.21 12.19
C ARG A 57 -9.11 1.11 12.91
N THR A 58 -9.65 1.44 14.08
CA THR A 58 -10.36 0.49 14.97
C THR A 58 -11.68 -0.05 14.41
N TYR A 59 -12.21 0.59 13.35
CA TYR A 59 -13.44 0.18 12.67
C TYR A 59 -13.25 -0.96 11.66
N ILE A 60 -12.00 -1.36 11.37
CA ILE A 60 -11.70 -2.44 10.43
C ILE A 60 -11.93 -3.79 11.13
N PRO A 61 -12.79 -4.66 10.58
CA PRO A 61 -13.02 -5.98 11.16
C PRO A 61 -11.79 -6.89 10.97
N TYR A 62 -11.62 -7.82 11.90
CA TYR A 62 -10.52 -8.78 11.88
C TYR A 62 -10.47 -9.62 10.58
N SER A 63 -11.64 -9.93 10.01
CA SER A 63 -11.74 -10.63 8.73
C SER A 63 -11.03 -9.91 7.57
N ASP A 64 -11.07 -8.56 7.58
CA ASP A 64 -10.38 -7.76 6.55
C ASP A 64 -8.87 -7.74 6.77
N VAL A 65 -8.42 -7.75 8.03
CA VAL A 65 -7.00 -7.91 8.36
C VAL A 65 -6.51 -9.27 7.83
N ARG A 66 -7.25 -10.36 8.09
CA ARG A 66 -6.92 -11.70 7.58
C ARG A 66 -6.92 -11.74 6.05
N TRP A 67 -7.90 -11.11 5.41
CA TRP A 67 -7.91 -10.99 3.95
C TRP A 67 -6.68 -10.26 3.41
N ALA A 68 -6.29 -9.13 4.00
CA ALA A 68 -5.11 -8.38 3.57
C ALA A 68 -3.81 -9.18 3.74
N LEU A 69 -3.71 -9.97 4.83
CA LEU A 69 -2.59 -10.89 5.04
C LEU A 69 -2.54 -11.99 3.97
N ARG A 70 -3.68 -12.61 3.63
CA ARG A 70 -3.76 -13.60 2.52
C ARG A 70 -3.41 -12.97 1.18
N PHE A 71 -3.92 -11.78 0.91
CA PHE A 71 -3.62 -11.05 -0.32
C PHE A 71 -2.11 -10.85 -0.52
N THR A 72 -1.40 -10.57 0.56
CA THR A 72 0.05 -10.31 0.57
C THR A 72 0.89 -11.55 0.92
N GLU A 73 0.27 -12.73 1.03
CA GLU A 73 0.92 -14.00 1.40
C GLU A 73 1.68 -13.95 2.74
N LEU A 74 1.17 -13.16 3.67
CA LEU A 74 1.74 -13.03 5.03
C LEU A 74 1.03 -13.89 6.07
N GLU A 75 -0.15 -14.44 5.76
CA GLU A 75 -1.01 -15.08 6.74
C GLU A 75 -0.31 -16.23 7.48
N GLU A 76 0.26 -17.17 6.75
CA GLU A 76 0.96 -18.34 7.33
C GLU A 76 2.20 -17.91 8.13
N GLU A 77 2.94 -16.92 7.62
CA GLU A 77 4.13 -16.40 8.30
C GLU A 77 3.77 -15.71 9.62
N VAL A 78 2.69 -14.93 9.62
CA VAL A 78 2.20 -14.26 10.84
C VAL A 78 1.66 -15.28 11.85
N ASP A 79 0.93 -16.31 11.38
CA ASP A 79 0.40 -17.35 12.25
C ASP A 79 1.51 -18.24 12.86
N ALA A 80 2.65 -18.37 12.18
CA ALA A 80 3.82 -19.07 12.70
C ALA A 80 4.59 -18.28 13.77
N LEU A 81 4.33 -16.98 13.92
CA LEU A 81 4.95 -16.18 14.99
C LEU A 81 4.35 -16.55 16.35
N PRO A 82 5.15 -16.64 17.42
CA PRO A 82 4.67 -17.02 18.77
C PRO A 82 3.52 -16.13 19.30
N GLN A 83 3.44 -14.89 18.87
CA GLN A 83 2.40 -13.94 19.28
C GLN A 83 1.53 -13.49 18.09
N GLY A 84 1.67 -14.11 16.91
CA GLY A 84 0.91 -13.76 15.71
C GLY A 84 0.93 -12.26 15.43
N LEU A 85 -0.24 -11.66 15.23
CA LEU A 85 -0.39 -10.20 15.03
C LEU A 85 0.02 -9.34 16.23
N LYS A 86 0.10 -9.90 17.44
CA LYS A 86 0.59 -9.22 18.65
C LYS A 86 2.11 -9.19 18.74
N THR A 87 2.81 -9.78 17.78
CA THR A 87 4.28 -9.72 17.71
C THR A 87 4.75 -8.28 17.64
N HIS A 88 5.63 -7.88 18.56
CA HIS A 88 6.18 -6.54 18.62
C HIS A 88 7.27 -6.33 17.57
N VAL A 89 7.09 -5.29 16.77
CA VAL A 89 8.11 -4.73 15.88
C VAL A 89 8.96 -3.76 16.70
N ARG A 90 10.25 -4.08 16.86
CA ARG A 90 11.22 -3.20 17.50
C ARG A 90 12.04 -2.48 16.45
N THR A 91 12.21 -1.17 16.59
CA THR A 91 13.03 -0.38 15.67
C THR A 91 14.53 -0.52 16.01
N PRO A 92 15.42 -0.56 15.02
CA PRO A 92 15.20 -0.67 13.57
C PRO A 92 15.10 -2.15 13.14
N GLY A 93 14.00 -2.51 12.56
CA GLY A 93 13.69 -3.58 11.64
C GLY A 93 14.45 -4.90 11.58
N LYS A 94 15.01 -5.43 12.68
CA LYS A 94 15.78 -6.69 12.64
C LYS A 94 14.91 -7.97 12.58
N ILE A 95 13.61 -7.88 12.80
CA ILE A 95 12.72 -9.05 12.85
C ILE A 95 12.20 -9.41 11.45
N PHE A 96 12.03 -8.41 10.59
CA PHE A 96 11.46 -8.59 9.26
C PHE A 96 12.45 -8.25 8.16
N ALA A 97 12.60 -9.15 7.19
CA ALA A 97 13.35 -8.84 5.97
C ALA A 97 12.65 -7.73 5.16
N PRO A 98 13.36 -6.95 4.31
CA PRO A 98 12.77 -5.88 3.52
C PRO A 98 11.51 -6.29 2.75
N SER A 99 11.48 -7.51 2.20
CA SER A 99 10.32 -8.05 1.48
C SER A 99 9.08 -8.22 2.37
N HIS A 100 9.26 -8.57 3.66
CA HIS A 100 8.14 -8.65 4.61
C HIS A 100 7.59 -7.26 4.93
N ILE A 101 8.48 -6.28 5.13
CA ILE A 101 8.08 -4.89 5.38
C ILE A 101 7.22 -4.38 4.23
N ILE A 102 7.65 -4.59 2.98
CA ILE A 102 6.88 -4.17 1.80
C ILE A 102 5.51 -4.84 1.78
N ARG A 103 5.43 -6.15 2.03
CA ARG A 103 4.15 -6.88 2.06
C ARG A 103 3.22 -6.37 3.17
N ILE A 104 3.75 -6.05 4.35
CA ILE A 104 2.99 -5.42 5.44
C ILE A 104 2.47 -4.04 5.02
N LEU A 105 3.30 -3.23 4.35
CA LEU A 105 2.88 -1.93 3.83
C LEU A 105 1.80 -2.06 2.76
N VAL A 106 1.90 -3.06 1.87
CA VAL A 106 0.85 -3.35 0.89
C VAL A 106 -0.44 -3.77 1.60
N ALA A 107 -0.38 -4.69 2.59
CA ALA A 107 -1.54 -5.07 3.39
C ALA A 107 -2.21 -3.85 4.05
N ARG A 108 -1.41 -2.95 4.62
CA ARG A 108 -1.88 -1.67 5.20
C ARG A 108 -2.61 -0.79 4.18
N ALA A 109 -2.08 -0.69 2.96
CA ALA A 109 -2.62 0.16 1.91
C ALA A 109 -3.96 -0.35 1.36
N ILE A 110 -4.10 -1.67 1.21
CA ILE A 110 -5.32 -2.29 0.66
C ILE A 110 -6.42 -2.54 1.70
N LEU A 111 -6.10 -2.47 2.99
CA LEU A 111 -6.95 -2.91 4.10
C LEU A 111 -8.35 -2.29 4.11
N SER A 112 -8.47 -1.02 3.72
CA SER A 112 -9.76 -0.30 3.68
C SER A 112 -10.50 -0.48 2.36
N ARG A 113 -10.09 -1.41 1.49
CA ARG A 113 -10.65 -1.58 0.14
C ARG A 113 -10.73 -0.25 -0.62
N PRO A 114 -9.60 0.49 -0.78
CA PRO A 114 -9.62 1.82 -1.39
C PRO A 114 -10.07 1.76 -2.84
N GLN A 115 -10.46 2.91 -3.42
CA GLN A 115 -10.74 3.05 -4.86
C GLN A 115 -9.48 3.42 -5.66
N LEU A 116 -8.44 3.92 -4.99
CA LEU A 116 -7.19 4.30 -5.61
C LEU A 116 -6.00 3.83 -4.76
N LEU A 117 -5.06 3.17 -5.41
CA LEU A 117 -3.77 2.80 -4.84
C LEU A 117 -2.66 3.57 -5.55
N ILE A 118 -1.71 4.12 -4.80
CA ILE A 118 -0.54 4.84 -5.32
C ILE A 118 0.72 4.22 -4.73
N PHE A 119 1.58 3.70 -5.59
CA PHE A 119 2.86 3.09 -5.19
C PHE A 119 4.03 3.82 -5.82
N GLU A 120 5.02 4.19 -5.02
CA GLU A 120 6.25 4.83 -5.47
C GLU A 120 7.44 3.96 -5.09
N GLY A 121 8.15 3.44 -6.10
CA GLY A 121 9.48 2.85 -5.97
C GLY A 121 9.63 1.53 -5.20
N ILE A 122 8.57 0.94 -4.65
CA ILE A 122 8.69 -0.04 -3.57
C ILE A 122 8.89 -1.50 -4.00
N LEU A 123 8.40 -1.88 -5.17
CA LEU A 123 8.30 -3.31 -5.52
C LEU A 123 9.61 -3.93 -6.00
N HIS A 124 10.61 -3.12 -6.33
CA HIS A 124 11.91 -3.62 -6.80
C HIS A 124 12.72 -4.35 -5.71
N ASN A 125 12.44 -4.09 -4.44
CA ASN A 125 13.11 -4.74 -3.31
C ASN A 125 12.49 -6.09 -2.90
N MET A 126 11.54 -6.61 -3.69
CA MET A 126 10.92 -7.91 -3.48
C MET A 126 11.58 -8.99 -4.33
N HIS A 127 11.56 -10.24 -3.83
CA HIS A 127 11.93 -11.39 -4.66
C HIS A 127 11.03 -11.46 -5.91
N PRO A 128 11.57 -11.72 -7.11
CA PRO A 128 10.83 -11.64 -8.38
C PRO A 128 9.51 -12.41 -8.40
N ALA A 129 9.48 -13.66 -7.92
CA ALA A 129 8.27 -14.48 -7.89
C ALA A 129 7.18 -13.88 -6.99
N MET A 130 7.57 -13.36 -5.82
CA MET A 130 6.64 -12.72 -4.89
C MET A 130 6.11 -11.40 -5.48
N ARG A 131 7.00 -10.62 -6.08
CA ARG A 131 6.64 -9.37 -6.77
C ARG A 131 5.59 -9.63 -7.86
N GLU A 132 5.82 -10.64 -8.69
CA GLU A 132 4.89 -11.03 -9.76
C GLU A 132 3.50 -11.39 -9.20
N THR A 133 3.46 -12.17 -8.14
CA THR A 133 2.21 -12.55 -7.47
C THR A 133 1.45 -11.33 -6.95
N ILE A 134 2.15 -10.43 -6.26
CA ILE A 134 1.54 -9.21 -5.71
C ILE A 134 1.07 -8.27 -6.82
N LEU A 135 1.87 -8.06 -7.87
CA LEU A 135 1.50 -7.23 -9.01
C LEU A 135 0.26 -7.75 -9.72
N ARG A 136 0.21 -9.05 -10.01
CA ARG A 136 -0.94 -9.67 -10.66
C ARG A 136 -2.23 -9.49 -9.84
N ARG A 137 -2.15 -9.60 -8.50
CA ARG A 137 -3.30 -9.38 -7.61
C ARG A 137 -3.69 -7.90 -7.58
N LEU A 138 -2.71 -6.99 -7.39
CA LEU A 138 -2.98 -5.55 -7.34
C LEU A 138 -3.59 -5.01 -8.63
N CYS A 139 -3.19 -5.54 -9.78
CA CYS A 139 -3.66 -5.12 -11.10
C CYS A 139 -4.83 -5.97 -11.63
N SER A 140 -5.39 -6.86 -10.80
CA SER A 140 -6.57 -7.64 -11.19
C SER A 140 -7.78 -6.73 -11.41
N LYS A 141 -8.53 -6.99 -12.49
CA LYS A 141 -9.78 -6.28 -12.79
C LYS A 141 -10.93 -6.65 -11.85
N GLU A 142 -10.74 -7.68 -11.03
CA GLU A 142 -11.70 -8.10 -10.00
C GLU A 142 -11.63 -7.22 -8.75
N GLU A 143 -10.53 -6.48 -8.59
CA GLU A 143 -10.34 -5.61 -7.43
C GLU A 143 -11.02 -4.24 -7.62
N PRO A 144 -11.49 -3.61 -6.54
CA PRO A 144 -12.30 -2.39 -6.62
C PRO A 144 -11.51 -1.12 -6.92
N TRP A 145 -10.18 -1.20 -7.02
CA TRP A 145 -9.31 -0.04 -7.12
C TRP A 145 -8.65 0.16 -8.48
N SER A 146 -8.30 1.39 -8.77
CA SER A 146 -7.32 1.75 -9.78
C SER A 146 -5.93 1.82 -9.14
N VAL A 147 -4.88 1.40 -9.86
CA VAL A 147 -3.50 1.46 -9.33
C VAL A 147 -2.66 2.43 -10.16
N ILE A 148 -1.90 3.28 -9.46
CA ILE A 148 -0.88 4.14 -10.06
C ILE A 148 0.49 3.72 -9.51
N PHE A 149 1.38 3.33 -10.40
CA PHE A 149 2.79 3.12 -10.07
C PHE A 149 3.61 4.32 -10.55
N VAL A 150 4.39 4.90 -9.66
CA VAL A 150 5.41 5.91 -9.99
C VAL A 150 6.76 5.21 -9.89
N SER A 151 7.33 4.85 -11.04
CA SER A 151 8.51 4.00 -11.08
C SER A 151 9.19 4.08 -12.45
N ASN A 152 10.49 3.82 -12.46
CA ASN A 152 11.29 3.59 -13.67
C ASN A 152 11.48 2.10 -13.98
N ASP A 153 10.84 1.18 -13.25
CA ASP A 153 10.98 -0.26 -13.43
C ASP A 153 10.21 -0.71 -14.70
N PRO A 154 10.90 -1.21 -15.73
CA PRO A 154 10.26 -1.69 -16.96
C PRO A 154 9.39 -2.94 -16.73
N ASN A 155 9.63 -3.70 -15.66
CA ASN A 155 8.89 -4.92 -15.36
C ASN A 155 7.43 -4.63 -14.90
N LEU A 156 7.08 -3.38 -14.66
CA LEU A 156 5.69 -2.98 -14.39
C LEU A 156 4.84 -2.88 -15.67
N THR A 157 5.47 -2.70 -16.82
CA THR A 157 4.78 -2.46 -18.09
C THR A 157 3.76 -3.54 -18.47
N PRO A 158 4.00 -4.85 -18.26
CA PRO A 158 3.01 -5.89 -18.58
C PRO A 158 1.76 -5.87 -17.69
N HIS A 159 1.82 -5.20 -16.56
CA HIS A 159 0.76 -5.20 -15.54
C HIS A 159 -0.15 -3.97 -15.59
N VAL A 160 0.18 -2.96 -16.41
CA VAL A 160 -0.53 -1.68 -16.45
C VAL A 160 -1.21 -1.46 -17.79
N ASP A 161 -2.42 -0.91 -17.77
CA ASP A 161 -3.18 -0.59 -18.99
C ASP A 161 -2.61 0.64 -19.72
N ARG A 162 -1.94 1.54 -19.00
CA ARG A 162 -1.43 2.80 -19.54
C ARG A 162 -0.12 3.23 -18.90
N ARG A 163 0.79 3.75 -19.72
CA ARG A 163 2.05 4.38 -19.28
C ARG A 163 2.06 5.85 -19.64
N ILE A 164 2.49 6.70 -18.70
CA ILE A 164 2.71 8.13 -18.88
C ILE A 164 4.16 8.43 -18.59
N LEU A 165 4.87 9.04 -19.55
CA LEU A 165 6.23 9.51 -19.34
C LEU A 165 6.15 10.97 -18.87
N LEU A 166 6.86 11.25 -17.79
CA LEU A 166 7.04 12.62 -17.27
C LEU A 166 8.45 13.07 -17.66
N ASN A 167 8.53 14.21 -18.32
CA ASN A 167 9.79 14.87 -18.71
C ASN A 167 10.27 15.79 -17.61
#